data_2c0e33bfae36c6c386dc58f79795e723
#
_entry.id   2c0e33bfae36c6c386dc58f79795e723
#
_cell.length_a   1.000
_cell.length_b   1.000
_cell.length_c   1.000
_cell.angle_alpha   90.00
_cell.angle_beta   90.00
_cell.angle_gamma   90.00
#
_symmetry.space_group_name_H-M   'P 1'
#
loop_
_entity.id
_entity.type
_entity.pdbx_description
1 polymer ?
#
loop_
_entity_poly.entity_id
_entity_poly.type
_entity_poly.pdbx_seq_one_letter_code
_entity_poly.pdbx_strand_id
1 'polypeptide(L)'
;MNFRLFIVLTLASYSVLAQEINLQLRDSLSGEPIPFATVMTNFGENAISNEEGVFRLIRETSFVPEDSIFISCMGFKPFGEAIQQLSDSLLLLSPKAIELNAVILSQNNLSAIEVIKKARERVKDKYDLSLTKKTFFLRESFDQRWVQRDLKVKKATIKEFKQTFWDSLFKSIPVKDDWHTESYGELYGDWSEEQQKLILKRAVELADTINEKGYDQIENKITTVLDENVKENSYFKFKSGIFSTKVDRDEVIEQESDSTSVDTKKEMEEEEFPEEEAFHRGRKNRLKELFNSLIKRDRLDITVLNKSHLYDYEIINFTYVAGVPVYIIRFQPNGRKGKYKGKLYIEAEQYSLIQMEYENVGSIRDFSLLGLSFNAYGRKLQLKFDRFQGEKYQLQFLNVETKFRTGIDRPIKIIEKNKFVKGRRKQNELSGKIHFKLDQMSSITLVVFDSEKVSNKAFESTRETKVFTPAKKDSYDPDFWEGYTIMEPNKAIKAFSAN
;
A
#
# COMPACT_ATOMS: atom_id res chain seq x y z
N MET A 1 -56.02 -41.37 -30.18
CA MET A 1 -54.60 -41.79 -30.07
C MET A 1 -53.75 -40.53 -30.16
N ASN A 2 -53.41 -39.97 -28.96
CA ASN A 2 -52.81 -38.64 -28.81
C ASN A 2 -51.30 -38.73 -28.88
N PHE A 3 -50.73 -38.12 -29.88
CA PHE A 3 -49.26 -37.97 -30.02
C PHE A 3 -48.83 -36.70 -29.28
N ARG A 4 -48.28 -36.85 -28.07
CA ARG A 4 -47.67 -35.73 -27.33
C ARG A 4 -46.23 -35.52 -27.84
N LEU A 5 -46.04 -34.46 -28.61
CA LEU A 5 -44.74 -33.97 -29.03
C LEU A 5 -43.98 -33.40 -27.82
N PHE A 6 -42.95 -34.08 -27.35
CA PHE A 6 -42.08 -33.65 -26.31
C PHE A 6 -40.99 -32.73 -26.92
N ILE A 7 -41.20 -31.41 -26.86
CA ILE A 7 -40.15 -30.45 -27.22
C ILE A 7 -39.20 -30.36 -26.03
N VAL A 8 -38.06 -31.03 -26.12
CA VAL A 8 -36.93 -30.83 -25.20
C VAL A 8 -36.25 -29.53 -25.61
N LEU A 9 -36.56 -28.46 -24.89
CA LEU A 9 -35.81 -27.20 -24.98
C LEU A 9 -34.43 -27.41 -24.29
N THR A 10 -33.42 -27.77 -25.04
CA THR A 10 -32.04 -27.69 -24.58
C THR A 10 -31.68 -26.21 -24.47
N LEU A 11 -31.80 -25.66 -23.28
CA LEU A 11 -31.13 -24.42 -22.90
C LEU A 11 -29.62 -24.69 -22.96
N ALA A 12 -29.02 -24.41 -24.09
CA ALA A 12 -27.57 -24.28 -24.20
C ALA A 12 -27.19 -23.05 -23.38
N SER A 13 -26.78 -23.26 -22.14
CA SER A 13 -26.11 -22.24 -21.34
C SER A 13 -24.79 -21.95 -22.04
N TYR A 14 -24.74 -20.90 -22.85
CA TYR A 14 -23.48 -20.33 -23.30
C TYR A 14 -22.80 -19.77 -22.06
N SER A 15 -21.90 -20.54 -21.48
CA SER A 15 -20.91 -20.00 -20.56
C SER A 15 -20.06 -19.05 -21.40
N VAL A 16 -20.30 -17.76 -21.28
CA VAL A 16 -19.36 -16.75 -21.77
C VAL A 16 -18.11 -16.90 -20.92
N LEU A 17 -17.15 -17.65 -21.42
CA LEU A 17 -15.82 -17.75 -20.82
C LEU A 17 -15.12 -16.44 -21.13
N ALA A 18 -14.85 -15.64 -20.11
CA ALA A 18 -13.95 -14.51 -20.23
C ALA A 18 -12.61 -15.02 -20.78
N GLN A 19 -12.11 -14.38 -21.81
CA GLN A 19 -10.77 -14.70 -22.35
C GLN A 19 -9.73 -13.89 -21.59
N GLU A 20 -8.65 -14.57 -21.24
CA GLU A 20 -7.53 -14.01 -20.48
C GLU A 20 -6.24 -14.07 -21.29
N ILE A 21 -5.45 -13.00 -21.22
CA ILE A 21 -4.08 -12.94 -21.73
C ILE A 21 -3.17 -12.60 -20.58
N ASN A 22 -2.17 -13.44 -20.35
CA ASN A 22 -1.13 -13.25 -19.35
C ASN A 22 0.23 -13.17 -20.04
N LEU A 23 0.89 -12.00 -19.98
CA LEU A 23 2.11 -11.71 -20.69
C LEU A 23 3.16 -11.13 -19.76
N GLN A 24 4.45 -11.38 -20.09
CA GLN A 24 5.60 -10.80 -19.43
C GLN A 24 6.37 -9.88 -20.37
N LEU A 25 6.70 -8.69 -19.89
CA LEU A 25 7.52 -7.70 -20.60
C LEU A 25 8.98 -7.80 -20.17
N ARG A 26 9.89 -7.88 -21.14
CA ARG A 26 11.32 -7.84 -20.89
C ARG A 26 12.04 -6.91 -21.85
N ASP A 27 13.14 -6.35 -21.40
CA ASP A 27 14.07 -5.60 -22.22
C ASP A 27 14.76 -6.53 -23.22
N SER A 28 14.68 -6.20 -24.51
CA SER A 28 15.26 -7.01 -25.59
C SER A 28 16.80 -7.08 -25.56
N LEU A 29 17.48 -6.17 -24.86
CA LEU A 29 18.94 -6.14 -24.76
C LEU A 29 19.47 -6.79 -23.50
N SER A 30 18.90 -6.44 -22.35
CA SER A 30 19.36 -6.94 -21.04
C SER A 30 18.66 -8.22 -20.59
N GLY A 31 17.46 -8.51 -21.12
CA GLY A 31 16.60 -9.60 -20.67
C GLY A 31 15.91 -9.34 -19.33
N GLU A 32 16.15 -8.18 -18.71
CA GLU A 32 15.53 -7.82 -17.42
C GLU A 32 14.03 -7.54 -17.58
N PRO A 33 13.21 -7.85 -16.55
CA PRO A 33 11.80 -7.53 -16.58
C PRO A 33 11.57 -6.02 -16.67
N ILE A 34 10.49 -5.60 -17.34
CA ILE A 34 10.08 -4.20 -17.44
C ILE A 34 8.91 -3.95 -16.51
N PRO A 35 9.14 -3.39 -15.32
CA PRO A 35 8.10 -3.13 -14.36
C PRO A 35 7.30 -1.88 -14.71
N PHE A 36 6.04 -1.86 -14.30
CA PHE A 36 5.13 -0.71 -14.32
C PHE A 36 4.94 -0.10 -15.71
N ALA A 37 5.04 -0.90 -16.77
CA ALA A 37 4.64 -0.49 -18.12
C ALA A 37 3.13 -0.34 -18.20
N THR A 38 2.66 0.71 -18.87
CA THR A 38 1.25 0.93 -19.14
C THR A 38 0.84 0.10 -20.33
N VAL A 39 -0.22 -0.67 -20.19
CA VAL A 39 -0.84 -1.48 -21.25
C VAL A 39 -2.24 -0.94 -21.47
N MET A 40 -2.52 -0.53 -22.68
CA MET A 40 -3.83 -0.05 -23.12
C MET A 40 -4.36 -0.96 -24.21
N THR A 41 -5.68 -1.07 -24.34
CA THR A 41 -6.34 -1.79 -25.40
C THR A 41 -7.30 -0.88 -26.16
N ASN A 42 -7.62 -1.25 -27.40
CA ASN A 42 -8.63 -0.53 -28.17
C ASN A 42 -10.08 -0.89 -27.76
N PHE A 43 -10.26 -1.85 -26.87
CA PHE A 43 -11.56 -2.26 -26.33
C PHE A 43 -11.83 -1.75 -24.90
N GLY A 44 -10.95 -0.88 -24.36
CA GLY A 44 -11.18 -0.16 -23.11
C GLY A 44 -10.59 -0.79 -21.85
N GLU A 45 -10.02 -2.00 -21.93
CA GLU A 45 -9.30 -2.60 -20.81
C GLU A 45 -7.87 -2.07 -20.72
N ASN A 46 -7.44 -1.70 -19.51
CA ASN A 46 -6.10 -1.19 -19.27
C ASN A 46 -5.44 -1.97 -18.12
N ALA A 47 -4.13 -2.17 -18.22
CA ALA A 47 -3.35 -2.82 -17.17
C ALA A 47 -2.02 -2.13 -16.94
N ILE A 48 -1.36 -2.49 -15.85
CA ILE A 48 0.02 -2.10 -15.54
C ILE A 48 0.80 -3.35 -15.17
N SER A 49 2.00 -3.52 -15.75
CA SER A 49 2.86 -4.65 -15.39
C SER A 49 3.36 -4.54 -13.95
N ASN A 50 3.48 -5.68 -13.26
CA ASN A 50 4.04 -5.77 -11.92
C ASN A 50 5.57 -5.64 -11.91
N GLU A 51 6.21 -5.85 -10.76
CA GLU A 51 7.67 -5.77 -10.59
C GLU A 51 8.44 -6.77 -11.47
N GLU A 52 7.84 -7.91 -11.80
CA GLU A 52 8.40 -8.91 -12.71
C GLU A 52 8.05 -8.69 -14.18
N GLY A 53 7.42 -7.54 -14.51
CA GLY A 53 7.00 -7.22 -15.87
C GLY A 53 5.74 -7.97 -16.32
N VAL A 54 5.04 -8.67 -15.42
CA VAL A 54 3.86 -9.47 -15.76
C VAL A 54 2.61 -8.60 -15.68
N PHE A 55 1.73 -8.76 -16.66
CA PHE A 55 0.39 -8.18 -16.66
C PHE A 55 -0.64 -9.15 -17.18
N ARG A 56 -1.90 -8.95 -16.80
CA ARG A 56 -3.06 -9.72 -17.22
C ARG A 56 -4.12 -8.78 -17.80
N LEU A 57 -4.69 -9.18 -18.91
CA LEU A 57 -5.86 -8.55 -19.50
C LEU A 57 -6.99 -9.56 -19.57
N ILE A 58 -8.18 -9.11 -19.22
CA ILE A 58 -9.39 -9.92 -19.23
C ILE A 58 -10.40 -9.25 -20.16
N ARG A 59 -11.08 -10.03 -20.98
CA ARG A 59 -12.21 -9.58 -21.76
C ARG A 59 -13.43 -10.43 -21.47
N GLU A 60 -14.55 -9.83 -21.18
CA GLU A 60 -15.81 -10.53 -20.91
C GLU A 60 -16.33 -11.29 -22.12
N THR A 61 -15.90 -10.93 -23.32
CA THR A 61 -16.24 -11.59 -24.59
C THR A 61 -14.99 -12.17 -25.23
N SER A 62 -15.16 -13.02 -26.26
CA SER A 62 -14.03 -13.50 -27.04
C SER A 62 -13.29 -12.36 -27.73
N PHE A 63 -11.94 -12.47 -27.83
CA PHE A 63 -11.14 -11.53 -28.61
C PHE A 63 -11.50 -11.60 -30.09
N VAL A 64 -11.60 -10.44 -30.72
CA VAL A 64 -11.87 -10.31 -32.15
C VAL A 64 -10.59 -9.91 -32.90
N PRO A 65 -10.51 -10.11 -34.25
CA PRO A 65 -9.30 -9.82 -35.03
C PRO A 65 -8.78 -8.38 -34.90
N GLU A 66 -9.69 -7.42 -34.63
CA GLU A 66 -9.40 -5.99 -34.50
C GLU A 66 -8.85 -5.61 -33.12
N ASP A 67 -8.94 -6.52 -32.16
CA ASP A 67 -8.44 -6.25 -30.81
C ASP A 67 -6.92 -6.12 -30.81
N SER A 68 -6.45 -5.03 -30.22
CA SER A 68 -5.05 -4.66 -30.21
C SER A 68 -4.61 -4.19 -28.84
N ILE A 69 -3.34 -4.43 -28.52
CA ILE A 69 -2.68 -3.89 -27.33
C ILE A 69 -1.68 -2.82 -27.74
N PHE A 70 -1.55 -1.83 -26.86
CA PHE A 70 -0.55 -0.76 -26.96
C PHE A 70 0.20 -0.67 -25.64
N ILE A 71 1.50 -0.87 -25.68
CA ILE A 71 2.36 -0.88 -24.50
C ILE A 71 3.30 0.29 -24.55
N SER A 72 3.34 1.06 -23.48
CA SER A 72 4.27 2.16 -23.31
C SER A 72 5.01 2.07 -21.98
N CYS A 73 6.32 2.23 -22.04
CA CYS A 73 7.18 2.35 -20.87
C CYS A 73 8.28 3.36 -21.14
N MET A 74 8.61 4.14 -20.10
CA MET A 74 9.68 5.12 -20.19
C MET A 74 11.02 4.47 -20.51
N GLY A 75 11.72 4.99 -21.52
CA GLY A 75 13.00 4.43 -21.98
C GLY A 75 12.88 3.33 -23.05
N PHE A 76 11.67 2.93 -23.43
CA PHE A 76 11.42 1.92 -24.44
C PHE A 76 10.66 2.47 -25.64
N LYS A 77 10.80 1.83 -26.78
CA LYS A 77 9.96 2.12 -27.95
C LYS A 77 8.53 1.66 -27.67
N PRO A 78 7.50 2.46 -28.00
CA PRO A 78 6.13 1.99 -27.93
C PRO A 78 5.94 0.72 -28.74
N PHE A 79 5.15 -0.22 -28.21
CA PHE A 79 4.79 -1.46 -28.87
C PHE A 79 3.28 -1.46 -29.13
N GLY A 80 2.86 -1.92 -30.29
CA GLY A 80 1.45 -2.07 -30.63
C GLY A 80 1.28 -3.23 -31.58
N GLU A 81 0.35 -4.15 -31.26
CA GLU A 81 0.09 -5.34 -32.07
C GLU A 81 -1.33 -5.87 -31.87
N ALA A 82 -1.87 -6.53 -32.89
CA ALA A 82 -3.14 -7.24 -32.76
C ALA A 82 -2.98 -8.43 -31.80
N ILE A 83 -3.97 -8.64 -30.94
CA ILE A 83 -3.92 -9.72 -29.93
C ILE A 83 -3.73 -11.09 -30.54
N GLN A 84 -4.34 -11.34 -31.69
CA GLN A 84 -4.21 -12.63 -32.40
C GLN A 84 -2.80 -12.92 -32.95
N GLN A 85 -1.95 -11.90 -33.04
CA GLN A 85 -0.55 -12.05 -33.53
C GLN A 85 0.42 -12.28 -32.37
N LEU A 86 -0.06 -12.15 -31.12
CA LEU A 86 0.73 -12.44 -29.91
C LEU A 86 0.90 -13.96 -29.81
N SER A 87 2.05 -14.48 -30.22
CA SER A 87 2.32 -15.92 -30.24
C SER A 87 2.90 -16.46 -28.94
N ASP A 88 3.48 -15.58 -28.13
CA ASP A 88 4.22 -15.95 -26.94
C ASP A 88 3.69 -15.25 -25.67
N SER A 89 3.90 -15.84 -24.51
CA SER A 89 3.66 -15.23 -23.21
C SER A 89 4.72 -14.20 -22.81
N LEU A 90 5.75 -14.00 -23.67
CA LEU A 90 6.87 -13.09 -23.46
C LEU A 90 6.94 -12.07 -24.58
N LEU A 91 6.89 -10.78 -24.22
CA LEU A 91 7.08 -9.67 -25.13
C LEU A 91 8.41 -8.96 -24.85
N LEU A 92 9.20 -8.74 -25.91
CA LEU A 92 10.47 -8.03 -25.82
C LEU A 92 10.31 -6.59 -26.29
N LEU A 93 10.49 -5.63 -25.38
CA LEU A 93 10.50 -4.21 -25.75
C LEU A 93 11.92 -3.77 -26.05
N SER A 94 12.09 -3.08 -27.17
CA SER A 94 13.37 -2.48 -27.53
C SER A 94 13.61 -1.18 -26.79
N PRO A 95 14.75 -1.00 -26.13
CA PRO A 95 15.12 0.30 -25.58
C PRO A 95 15.08 1.38 -26.68
N LYS A 96 14.59 2.54 -26.33
CA LYS A 96 14.63 3.70 -27.19
C LYS A 96 16.02 4.33 -27.11
N ALA A 97 16.73 4.39 -28.23
CA ALA A 97 17.99 5.11 -28.30
C ALA A 97 17.77 6.57 -27.84
N ILE A 98 18.65 7.02 -26.97
CA ILE A 98 18.66 8.39 -26.49
C ILE A 98 19.18 9.26 -27.64
N GLU A 99 18.30 9.84 -28.44
CA GLU A 99 18.71 10.89 -29.34
C GLU A 99 18.93 12.16 -28.52
N LEU A 100 20.20 12.47 -28.26
CA LEU A 100 20.63 13.78 -27.79
C LEU A 100 20.38 14.81 -28.91
N ASN A 101 19.12 15.12 -29.19
CA ASN A 101 18.78 16.21 -30.08
C ASN A 101 19.07 17.55 -29.37
N ALA A 102 20.32 17.98 -29.49
CA ALA A 102 20.81 19.28 -29.02
C ALA A 102 19.96 20.47 -29.51
N VAL A 103 19.16 20.27 -30.54
CA VAL A 103 18.30 21.31 -31.15
C VAL A 103 17.10 21.70 -30.28
N ILE A 104 16.53 20.79 -29.50
CA ILE A 104 15.34 21.10 -28.70
C ILE A 104 15.72 21.75 -27.36
N LEU A 105 16.89 21.47 -26.84
CA LEU A 105 17.44 22.20 -25.68
C LEU A 105 17.68 23.69 -25.98
N SER A 106 17.76 24.07 -27.26
CA SER A 106 18.08 25.44 -27.67
C SER A 106 16.87 26.39 -27.82
N GLN A 107 15.65 25.91 -27.95
CA GLN A 107 14.49 26.81 -28.17
C GLN A 107 13.98 27.49 -26.91
N ASN A 108 14.22 26.98 -25.71
CA ASN A 108 13.71 27.59 -24.47
C ASN A 108 14.75 27.77 -23.37
N ASN A 109 16.02 27.55 -23.53
CA ASN A 109 17.14 27.80 -22.58
C ASN A 109 16.76 27.72 -21.05
N LEU A 110 15.73 26.91 -20.70
CA LEU A 110 15.26 26.82 -19.33
C LEU A 110 16.18 25.90 -18.52
N SER A 111 16.56 26.38 -17.36
CA SER A 111 17.23 25.53 -16.37
C SER A 111 16.27 24.51 -15.77
N ALA A 112 16.77 23.41 -15.23
CA ALA A 112 15.94 22.38 -14.58
C ALA A 112 15.03 22.96 -13.49
N ILE A 113 15.53 23.92 -12.71
CA ILE A 113 14.76 24.56 -11.63
C ILE A 113 13.60 25.42 -12.17
N GLU A 114 13.78 26.06 -13.33
CA GLU A 114 12.70 26.83 -13.98
C GLU A 114 11.60 25.88 -14.50
N VAL A 115 11.97 24.74 -15.09
CA VAL A 115 11.01 23.71 -15.51
C VAL A 115 10.19 23.22 -14.32
N ILE A 116 10.86 22.92 -13.19
CA ILE A 116 10.19 22.48 -11.95
C ILE A 116 9.24 23.54 -11.40
N LYS A 117 9.67 24.82 -11.41
CA LYS A 117 8.82 25.93 -10.97
C LYS A 117 7.55 26.01 -11.80
N LYS A 118 7.67 25.93 -13.12
CA LYS A 118 6.51 25.93 -14.04
C LYS A 118 5.61 24.72 -13.79
N ALA A 119 6.17 23.52 -13.56
CA ALA A 119 5.38 22.34 -13.28
C ALA A 119 4.54 22.48 -12.01
N ARG A 120 5.06 23.13 -10.98
CA ARG A 120 4.31 23.38 -9.73
C ARG A 120 3.16 24.38 -9.89
N GLU A 121 3.30 25.35 -10.77
CA GLU A 121 2.32 26.44 -10.94
C GLU A 121 1.15 26.03 -11.84
N ARG A 122 1.28 24.95 -12.63
CA ARG A 122 0.30 24.59 -13.66
C ARG A 122 -0.66 23.45 -13.31
N VAL A 123 -0.72 23.05 -12.06
CA VAL A 123 -1.54 21.89 -11.63
C VAL A 123 -3.01 22.08 -11.97
N LYS A 124 -3.59 23.24 -11.66
CA LYS A 124 -5.00 23.54 -11.91
C LYS A 124 -5.40 23.42 -13.37
N ASP A 125 -4.51 23.82 -14.27
CA ASP A 125 -4.78 23.84 -15.71
C ASP A 125 -4.57 22.45 -16.34
N LYS A 126 -3.65 21.65 -15.79
CA LYS A 126 -3.13 20.45 -16.42
C LYS A 126 -3.63 19.14 -15.81
N TYR A 127 -4.12 19.17 -14.56
CA TYR A 127 -4.67 17.99 -13.93
C TYR A 127 -6.19 18.10 -13.80
N ASP A 128 -6.87 16.99 -13.98
CA ASP A 128 -8.33 16.96 -13.81
C ASP A 128 -8.67 16.87 -12.32
N LEU A 129 -9.11 17.98 -11.75
CA LEU A 129 -9.52 18.10 -10.36
C LEU A 129 -11.05 18.06 -10.22
N SER A 130 -11.78 17.77 -11.30
CA SER A 130 -13.24 17.71 -11.31
C SER A 130 -13.76 16.40 -10.69
N LEU A 131 -15.08 16.32 -10.55
CA LEU A 131 -15.73 15.08 -10.17
C LEU A 131 -15.52 14.01 -11.24
N THR A 132 -14.95 12.89 -10.83
CA THR A 132 -14.70 11.74 -11.69
C THR A 132 -15.11 10.46 -10.98
N LYS A 133 -15.40 9.42 -11.76
CA LYS A 133 -15.47 8.04 -11.33
C LYS A 133 -14.17 7.37 -11.76
N LYS A 134 -13.46 6.76 -10.83
CA LYS A 134 -12.21 6.04 -11.07
C LYS A 134 -12.39 4.56 -10.76
N THR A 135 -12.09 3.69 -11.71
CA THR A 135 -11.97 2.25 -11.46
C THR A 135 -10.56 1.97 -10.97
N PHE A 136 -10.44 1.39 -9.78
CA PHE A 136 -9.15 1.24 -9.11
C PHE A 136 -8.90 -0.17 -8.59
N PHE A 137 -7.62 -0.49 -8.42
CA PHE A 137 -7.11 -1.59 -7.61
C PHE A 137 -6.12 -1.03 -6.58
N LEU A 138 -6.33 -1.38 -5.32
CA LEU A 138 -5.46 -0.99 -4.21
C LEU A 138 -4.93 -2.24 -3.53
N ARG A 139 -3.60 -2.36 -3.46
CA ARG A 139 -2.90 -3.40 -2.70
C ARG A 139 -2.11 -2.75 -1.58
N GLU A 140 -2.26 -3.28 -0.38
CA GLU A 140 -1.42 -2.94 0.77
C GLU A 140 -0.77 -4.21 1.29
N SER A 141 0.52 -4.11 1.56
CA SER A 141 1.32 -5.21 2.11
C SER A 141 2.07 -4.71 3.32
N PHE A 142 2.11 -5.51 4.34
CA PHE A 142 2.86 -5.23 5.55
C PHE A 142 3.65 -6.47 5.95
N ASP A 143 4.96 -6.32 6.06
CA ASP A 143 5.88 -7.34 6.50
C ASP A 143 6.49 -6.92 7.84
N GLN A 144 6.45 -7.78 8.82
CA GLN A 144 7.01 -7.54 10.13
C GLN A 144 7.96 -8.67 10.51
N ARG A 145 9.12 -8.31 11.04
CA ARG A 145 10.11 -9.27 11.51
C ARG A 145 10.68 -8.87 12.87
N TRP A 146 10.59 -9.78 13.82
CA TRP A 146 11.27 -9.65 15.09
C TRP A 146 12.79 -9.82 14.92
N VAL A 147 13.54 -8.75 15.17
CA VAL A 147 15.01 -8.77 15.24
C VAL A 147 15.46 -9.16 16.63
N GLN A 148 14.74 -8.71 17.65
CA GLN A 148 14.99 -9.02 19.04
C GLN A 148 13.66 -9.04 19.81
N ARG A 149 13.48 -10.05 20.68
CA ARG A 149 12.28 -10.21 21.50
C ARG A 149 12.65 -11.00 22.76
N ASP A 150 13.07 -10.30 23.80
CA ASP A 150 13.41 -10.93 25.08
C ASP A 150 13.06 -10.01 26.25
N LEU A 151 12.81 -10.67 27.39
CA LEU A 151 12.63 -10.03 28.70
C LEU A 151 13.62 -10.68 29.69
N LYS A 152 14.59 -9.91 30.18
CA LYS A 152 15.48 -10.35 31.26
C LYS A 152 14.82 -10.07 32.58
N VAL A 153 14.30 -11.12 33.23
CA VAL A 153 13.62 -11.04 34.50
C VAL A 153 14.63 -10.80 35.62
N LYS A 154 14.43 -9.75 36.40
CA LYS A 154 15.19 -9.46 37.61
C LYS A 154 14.48 -9.98 38.86
N LYS A 155 13.16 -9.88 38.90
CA LYS A 155 12.33 -10.31 40.01
C LYS A 155 10.93 -10.67 39.52
N ALA A 156 10.43 -11.82 39.93
CA ALA A 156 9.05 -12.23 39.75
C ALA A 156 8.55 -12.85 41.08
N THR A 157 7.42 -12.36 41.61
CA THR A 157 6.80 -12.92 42.83
C THR A 157 5.79 -13.99 42.50
N ILE A 158 5.13 -13.91 41.34
CA ILE A 158 4.36 -14.99 40.76
C ILE A 158 5.35 -16.03 40.25
N LYS A 159 5.23 -17.28 40.75
CA LYS A 159 6.22 -18.33 40.50
C LYS A 159 6.29 -18.74 39.03
N GLU A 160 5.18 -18.64 38.34
CA GLU A 160 5.01 -18.93 36.91
C GLU A 160 5.78 -17.94 36.04
N PHE A 161 5.85 -16.66 36.41
CA PHE A 161 6.50 -15.60 35.63
C PHE A 161 8.03 -15.54 35.80
N LYS A 162 8.67 -16.69 35.99
CA LYS A 162 10.13 -16.81 35.97
C LYS A 162 10.69 -16.67 34.54
N GLN A 163 12.01 -16.53 34.44
CA GLN A 163 12.72 -16.38 33.15
C GLN A 163 12.32 -17.46 32.13
N THR A 164 12.24 -18.72 32.55
CA THR A 164 11.90 -19.87 31.70
C THR A 164 10.53 -19.75 31.03
N PHE A 165 9.55 -19.16 31.73
CA PHE A 165 8.23 -18.88 31.16
C PHE A 165 8.33 -17.89 30.00
N TRP A 166 9.00 -16.77 30.23
CA TRP A 166 9.16 -15.72 29.20
C TRP A 166 10.01 -16.19 28.01
N ASP A 167 11.07 -16.95 28.28
CA ASP A 167 11.89 -17.54 27.23
C ASP A 167 11.07 -18.50 26.34
N SER A 168 10.21 -19.32 26.95
CA SER A 168 9.32 -20.22 26.23
C SER A 168 8.27 -19.44 25.44
N LEU A 169 7.67 -18.42 26.07
CA LEU A 169 6.65 -17.58 25.46
C LEU A 169 7.19 -16.86 24.21
N PHE A 170 8.33 -16.19 24.33
CA PHE A 170 8.93 -15.46 23.20
C PHE A 170 9.45 -16.38 22.09
N LYS A 171 9.76 -17.64 22.37
CA LYS A 171 10.06 -18.64 21.34
C LYS A 171 8.84 -19.01 20.51
N SER A 172 7.66 -19.03 21.12
CA SER A 172 6.41 -19.37 20.41
C SER A 172 5.85 -18.23 19.56
N ILE A 173 6.30 -16.98 19.78
CA ILE A 173 5.93 -15.85 18.89
C ILE A 173 6.57 -16.09 17.51
N PRO A 174 5.84 -15.95 16.40
CA PRO A 174 6.40 -16.03 15.06
C PRO A 174 7.52 -15.02 14.86
N VAL A 175 8.56 -15.39 14.10
CA VAL A 175 9.66 -14.47 13.79
C VAL A 175 9.24 -13.44 12.75
N LYS A 176 8.38 -13.88 11.83
CA LYS A 176 7.89 -13.12 10.69
C LYS A 176 6.37 -13.16 10.72
N ASP A 177 5.78 -12.04 10.38
CA ASP A 177 4.33 -11.88 10.27
C ASP A 177 4.06 -10.95 9.09
N ASP A 178 3.34 -11.45 8.09
CA ASP A 178 3.05 -10.75 6.86
C ASP A 178 1.54 -10.73 6.64
N TRP A 179 1.02 -9.65 6.13
CA TRP A 179 -0.33 -9.59 5.64
C TRP A 179 -0.45 -8.74 4.38
N HIS A 180 -1.43 -9.08 3.56
CA HIS A 180 -1.74 -8.35 2.33
C HIS A 180 -3.24 -8.11 2.25
N THR A 181 -3.61 -6.91 1.84
CA THR A 181 -5.01 -6.58 1.55
C THR A 181 -5.10 -6.08 0.13
N GLU A 182 -6.01 -6.64 -0.64
CA GLU A 182 -6.31 -6.22 -2.01
C GLU A 182 -7.77 -5.80 -2.12
N SER A 183 -8.01 -4.71 -2.81
CA SER A 183 -9.35 -4.15 -2.99
C SER A 183 -9.52 -3.64 -4.41
N TYR A 184 -10.63 -3.97 -5.05
CA TYR A 184 -11.05 -3.49 -6.35
C TYR A 184 -12.39 -2.78 -6.22
N GLY A 185 -12.55 -1.65 -6.91
CA GLY A 185 -13.80 -0.90 -6.81
C GLY A 185 -13.81 0.39 -7.62
N GLU A 186 -14.77 1.23 -7.31
CA GLU A 186 -14.99 2.53 -7.93
C GLU A 186 -14.91 3.64 -6.87
N LEU A 187 -14.10 4.65 -7.15
CA LEU A 187 -14.02 5.87 -6.34
C LEU A 187 -14.64 7.03 -7.11
N TYR A 188 -15.75 7.54 -6.60
CA TYR A 188 -16.39 8.74 -7.11
C TYR A 188 -15.94 9.93 -6.28
N GLY A 189 -15.55 11.01 -6.94
CA GLY A 189 -15.18 12.23 -6.24
C GLY A 189 -14.19 13.10 -6.99
N ASP A 190 -13.90 14.23 -6.39
CA ASP A 190 -12.81 15.12 -6.78
C ASP A 190 -11.56 14.87 -5.94
N TRP A 191 -10.63 15.81 -5.89
CA TRP A 191 -9.44 15.73 -5.06
C TRP A 191 -9.64 16.29 -3.64
N SER A 192 -10.87 16.67 -3.27
CA SER A 192 -11.18 17.14 -1.92
C SER A 192 -11.46 15.98 -0.97
N GLU A 193 -11.31 16.22 0.32
CA GLU A 193 -11.62 15.21 1.35
C GLU A 193 -13.14 15.01 1.55
N GLU A 194 -13.95 15.97 1.14
CA GLU A 194 -15.37 16.03 1.46
C GLU A 194 -16.24 15.32 0.42
N GLN A 195 -15.86 15.42 -0.85
CA GLN A 195 -16.67 14.89 -1.96
C GLN A 195 -16.12 13.58 -2.49
N GLN A 196 -16.23 12.50 -1.69
CA GLN A 196 -15.81 11.17 -2.11
C GLN A 196 -16.81 10.10 -1.68
N LYS A 197 -17.12 9.18 -2.60
CA LYS A 197 -17.92 7.97 -2.35
C LYS A 197 -17.17 6.75 -2.87
N LEU A 198 -17.07 5.72 -2.04
CA LEU A 198 -16.39 4.48 -2.37
C LEU A 198 -17.40 3.36 -2.57
N ILE A 199 -17.26 2.62 -3.68
CA ILE A 199 -18.02 1.39 -3.95
C ILE A 199 -16.99 0.27 -4.13
N LEU A 200 -16.84 -0.58 -3.11
CA LEU A 200 -16.04 -1.79 -3.21
C LEU A 200 -16.81 -2.87 -3.96
N LYS A 201 -16.16 -3.50 -4.92
CA LYS A 201 -16.72 -4.62 -5.71
C LYS A 201 -16.15 -5.96 -5.26
N ARG A 202 -14.86 -6.01 -4.94
CA ARG A 202 -14.16 -7.22 -4.48
C ARG A 202 -12.98 -6.85 -3.60
N ALA A 203 -12.74 -7.64 -2.55
CA ALA A 203 -11.57 -7.49 -1.70
C ALA A 203 -11.20 -8.80 -1.02
N VAL A 204 -9.89 -8.97 -0.74
CA VAL A 204 -9.33 -10.10 -0.03
C VAL A 204 -8.29 -9.63 0.98
N GLU A 205 -8.28 -10.29 2.13
CA GLU A 205 -7.23 -10.21 3.12
C GLU A 205 -6.49 -11.54 3.17
N LEU A 206 -5.18 -11.49 2.93
CA LEU A 206 -4.28 -12.62 3.12
C LEU A 206 -3.57 -12.40 4.45
N ALA A 207 -3.89 -13.24 5.43
CA ALA A 207 -3.33 -13.17 6.77
C ALA A 207 -2.93 -14.55 7.26
N ASP A 208 -1.87 -14.63 8.06
CA ASP A 208 -1.44 -15.88 8.69
C ASP A 208 -2.32 -16.18 9.89
N THR A 209 -3.41 -16.89 9.67
CA THR A 209 -4.37 -17.29 10.73
C THR A 209 -3.74 -18.24 11.76
N ILE A 210 -2.63 -18.89 11.46
CA ILE A 210 -1.89 -19.73 12.42
C ILE A 210 -1.13 -18.85 13.40
N ASN A 211 -0.51 -17.77 12.89
CA ASN A 211 0.15 -16.78 13.73
C ASN A 211 -0.85 -16.05 14.63
N GLU A 212 -2.03 -15.68 14.13
CA GLU A 212 -3.11 -15.08 14.94
C GLU A 212 -3.48 -16.00 16.11
N LYS A 213 -3.77 -17.29 15.86
CA LYS A 213 -4.04 -18.27 16.90
C LYS A 213 -2.86 -18.46 17.86
N GLY A 214 -1.63 -18.29 17.39
CA GLY A 214 -0.42 -18.32 18.20
C GLY A 214 -0.40 -17.16 19.23
N TYR A 215 -0.78 -15.96 18.82
CA TYR A 215 -0.90 -14.80 19.72
C TYR A 215 -2.01 -15.01 20.75
N ASP A 216 -3.18 -15.51 20.35
CA ASP A 216 -4.28 -15.84 21.26
C ASP A 216 -3.86 -16.84 22.34
N GLN A 217 -3.09 -17.88 21.97
CA GLN A 217 -2.57 -18.85 22.92
C GLN A 217 -1.59 -18.21 23.92
N ILE A 218 -0.81 -17.24 23.50
CA ILE A 218 0.12 -16.50 24.35
C ILE A 218 -0.65 -15.66 25.37
N GLU A 219 -1.65 -14.91 24.89
CA GLU A 219 -2.53 -14.10 25.71
C GLU A 219 -3.26 -14.95 26.74
N ASN A 220 -3.88 -16.06 26.31
CA ASN A 220 -4.55 -17.00 27.21
C ASN A 220 -3.63 -17.56 28.28
N LYS A 221 -2.37 -17.89 27.96
CA LYS A 221 -1.39 -18.34 28.98
C LYS A 221 -1.09 -17.27 30.00
N ILE A 222 -0.93 -16.02 29.58
CA ILE A 222 -0.67 -14.90 30.49
C ILE A 222 -1.90 -14.64 31.37
N THR A 223 -3.08 -14.58 30.78
CA THR A 223 -4.36 -14.32 31.44
C THR A 223 -4.65 -15.40 32.48
N THR A 224 -4.49 -16.70 32.14
CA THR A 224 -4.65 -17.79 33.10
C THR A 224 -3.77 -17.63 34.33
N VAL A 225 -2.48 -17.33 34.12
CA VAL A 225 -1.55 -17.10 35.27
C VAL A 225 -1.96 -15.88 36.09
N LEU A 226 -2.46 -14.82 35.44
CA LEU A 226 -2.95 -13.63 36.16
C LEU A 226 -4.21 -13.94 36.98
N ASP A 227 -5.17 -14.67 36.43
CA ASP A 227 -6.43 -15.03 37.11
C ASP A 227 -6.19 -15.89 38.35
N GLU A 228 -5.24 -16.83 38.25
CA GLU A 228 -4.89 -17.69 39.38
C GLU A 228 -4.13 -16.96 40.52
N ASN A 229 -3.36 -15.92 40.19
CA ASN A 229 -2.41 -15.32 41.12
C ASN A 229 -2.72 -13.87 41.53
N VAL A 230 -3.59 -13.17 40.79
CA VAL A 230 -3.94 -11.77 41.03
C VAL A 230 -5.30 -11.67 41.71
N LYS A 231 -5.34 -10.92 42.78
CA LYS A 231 -6.57 -10.76 43.57
C LYS A 231 -7.59 -9.89 42.86
N GLU A 232 -8.87 -10.18 43.07
CA GLU A 232 -9.96 -9.30 42.68
C GLU A 232 -9.76 -7.88 43.24
N ASN A 233 -10.28 -6.86 42.58
CA ASN A 233 -10.11 -5.44 42.94
C ASN A 233 -8.64 -4.98 42.98
N SER A 234 -7.76 -5.63 42.25
CA SER A 234 -6.39 -5.21 42.05
C SER A 234 -6.27 -4.21 40.90
N TYR A 235 -5.22 -3.42 40.91
CA TYR A 235 -4.75 -2.62 39.81
C TYR A 235 -3.26 -2.81 39.62
N PHE A 236 -2.80 -2.68 38.39
CA PHE A 236 -1.39 -2.75 38.08
C PHE A 236 -0.78 -1.35 38.03
N LYS A 237 0.38 -1.20 38.63
CA LYS A 237 1.23 -0.02 38.44
C LYS A 237 2.41 -0.39 37.56
N PHE A 238 2.37 0.06 36.31
CA PHE A 238 3.45 -0.06 35.36
C PHE A 238 4.46 1.06 35.57
N LYS A 239 5.75 0.72 35.57
CA LYS A 239 6.86 1.67 35.66
C LYS A 239 7.92 1.32 34.63
N SER A 240 8.43 2.34 33.93
CA SER A 240 9.55 2.21 33.00
C SER A 240 10.42 3.47 33.07
N GLY A 241 11.53 3.39 33.80
CA GLY A 241 12.37 4.55 34.10
C GLY A 241 11.58 5.61 34.88
N ILE A 242 11.44 6.81 34.31
CA ILE A 242 10.69 7.94 34.92
C ILE A 242 9.17 7.86 34.68
N PHE A 243 8.72 7.00 33.76
CA PHE A 243 7.30 6.86 33.42
C PHE A 243 6.60 5.90 34.37
N SER A 244 5.35 6.22 34.69
CA SER A 244 4.49 5.37 35.52
C SER A 244 3.03 5.59 35.16
N THR A 245 2.29 4.50 34.91
CA THR A 245 0.84 4.50 34.70
C THR A 245 0.17 3.48 35.62
N LYS A 246 -1.15 3.58 35.76
CA LYS A 246 -1.98 2.63 36.49
C LYS A 246 -3.04 2.12 35.51
N VAL A 247 -3.32 0.82 35.56
CA VAL A 247 -4.33 0.15 34.76
C VAL A 247 -5.09 -0.77 35.73
N ASP A 248 -6.39 -0.76 35.70
CA ASP A 248 -7.19 -1.67 36.52
C ASP A 248 -7.05 -3.12 36.03
N ARG A 249 -7.28 -4.12 36.90
CA ARG A 249 -7.13 -5.53 36.57
C ARG A 249 -8.04 -5.90 35.41
N ASP A 250 -9.27 -5.43 35.46
CA ASP A 250 -10.28 -5.79 34.48
C ASP A 250 -9.94 -5.23 33.08
N GLU A 251 -9.36 -4.04 32.97
CA GLU A 251 -8.83 -3.48 31.73
C GLU A 251 -7.68 -4.30 31.13
N VAL A 252 -6.92 -5.05 31.95
CA VAL A 252 -5.82 -5.91 31.47
C VAL A 252 -6.31 -7.29 31.04
N ILE A 253 -7.40 -7.77 31.65
CA ILE A 253 -7.93 -9.12 31.46
C ILE A 253 -9.08 -9.15 30.44
N GLU A 254 -9.89 -8.07 30.40
CA GLU A 254 -11.07 -7.96 29.54
C GLU A 254 -10.79 -7.30 28.16
N GLN A 255 -9.55 -6.88 27.88
CA GLN A 255 -9.23 -6.46 26.51
C GLN A 255 -9.33 -7.67 25.58
N GLU A 256 -10.54 -7.86 25.05
CA GLU A 256 -10.76 -8.71 23.89
C GLU A 256 -9.81 -8.29 22.77
N SER A 257 -9.18 -9.27 22.19
CA SER A 257 -8.13 -9.24 21.21
C SER A 257 -8.40 -8.27 20.03
N ASP A 258 -7.86 -7.07 20.11
CA ASP A 258 -7.67 -6.23 18.92
C ASP A 258 -6.18 -5.80 18.85
N SER A 259 -5.30 -6.82 18.75
CA SER A 259 -3.84 -6.66 18.82
C SER A 259 -3.18 -6.40 17.45
N THR A 260 -3.86 -5.75 16.52
CA THR A 260 -3.28 -5.48 15.17
C THR A 260 -2.92 -4.02 14.91
N SER A 261 -2.89 -3.14 15.91
CA SER A 261 -2.41 -1.77 15.67
C SER A 261 -1.56 -1.25 16.82
N VAL A 262 -0.23 -1.40 16.72
CA VAL A 262 0.70 -0.49 17.40
C VAL A 262 0.70 0.82 16.62
N ASP A 263 -0.42 1.49 16.60
CA ASP A 263 -0.47 2.90 16.27
C ASP A 263 -0.49 3.66 17.59
N THR A 264 0.41 4.64 17.69
CA THR A 264 0.43 5.62 18.76
C THR A 264 -0.93 6.34 18.78
N LYS A 265 -1.88 5.81 19.55
CA LYS A 265 -3.19 6.43 19.76
C LYS A 265 -2.97 7.82 20.37
N LYS A 266 -3.21 8.84 19.57
CA LYS A 266 -3.82 10.06 20.07
C LYS A 266 -5.22 9.66 20.54
N GLU A 267 -5.54 10.00 21.78
CA GLU A 267 -6.90 9.96 22.32
C GLU A 267 -7.88 10.64 21.34
N MET A 268 -8.49 9.85 20.48
CA MET A 268 -9.74 10.16 19.81
C MET A 268 -10.69 9.09 20.31
N GLU A 269 -11.81 9.47 20.87
CA GLU A 269 -12.96 8.61 21.11
C GLU A 269 -13.27 7.88 19.79
N GLU A 270 -12.77 6.65 19.64
CA GLU A 270 -13.14 5.78 18.53
C GLU A 270 -14.52 5.24 18.87
N GLU A 271 -15.54 5.72 18.16
CA GLU A 271 -16.80 5.01 18.07
C GLU A 271 -16.48 3.58 17.57
N GLU A 272 -16.82 2.55 18.34
CA GLU A 272 -16.74 1.15 17.90
C GLU A 272 -17.68 0.96 16.71
N PHE A 273 -17.09 0.76 15.54
CA PHE A 273 -17.85 0.42 14.33
C PHE A 273 -17.82 -1.09 14.13
N PRO A 274 -18.89 -1.68 13.59
CA PRO A 274 -18.84 -3.06 13.12
C PRO A 274 -17.65 -3.29 12.17
N GLU A 275 -17.01 -4.46 12.24
CA GLU A 275 -15.83 -4.82 11.44
C GLU A 275 -16.02 -4.51 9.94
N GLU A 276 -17.21 -4.79 9.42
CA GLU A 276 -17.60 -4.56 8.03
C GLU A 276 -17.61 -3.07 7.64
N GLU A 277 -18.03 -2.19 8.54
CA GLU A 277 -17.96 -0.73 8.34
C GLU A 277 -16.52 -0.23 8.50
N ALA A 278 -15.76 -0.80 9.43
CA ALA A 278 -14.36 -0.45 9.67
C ALA A 278 -13.50 -0.71 8.43
N PHE A 279 -13.69 -1.86 7.76
CA PHE A 279 -12.96 -2.18 6.52
C PHE A 279 -13.23 -1.15 5.41
N HIS A 280 -14.50 -0.90 5.10
CA HIS A 280 -14.88 0.08 4.06
C HIS A 280 -14.32 1.47 4.37
N ARG A 281 -14.48 1.94 5.62
CA ARG A 281 -13.99 3.24 6.08
C ARG A 281 -12.46 3.33 5.99
N GLY A 282 -11.77 2.27 6.38
CA GLY A 282 -10.31 2.17 6.27
C GLY A 282 -9.83 2.32 4.83
N ARG A 283 -10.45 1.61 3.87
CA ARG A 283 -10.12 1.72 2.44
C ARG A 283 -10.41 3.11 1.89
N LYS A 284 -11.56 3.69 2.25
CA LYS A 284 -11.92 5.06 1.84
C LYS A 284 -10.93 6.10 2.37
N ASN A 285 -10.58 6.04 3.63
CA ASN A 285 -9.60 6.95 4.24
C ASN A 285 -8.22 6.79 3.60
N ARG A 286 -7.79 5.55 3.32
CA ARG A 286 -6.54 5.29 2.64
C ARG A 286 -6.49 5.93 1.25
N LEU A 287 -7.52 5.75 0.45
CA LEU A 287 -7.62 6.38 -0.88
C LEU A 287 -7.58 7.91 -0.76
N LYS A 288 -8.35 8.50 0.16
CA LYS A 288 -8.32 9.94 0.44
C LYS A 288 -6.92 10.44 0.77
N GLU A 289 -6.23 9.77 1.71
CA GLU A 289 -4.85 10.12 2.09
C GLU A 289 -3.90 10.08 0.89
N LEU A 290 -3.98 9.04 0.05
CA LEU A 290 -3.13 8.90 -1.12
C LEU A 290 -3.34 10.06 -2.11
N PHE A 291 -4.59 10.35 -2.48
CA PHE A 291 -4.90 11.45 -3.39
C PHE A 291 -4.49 12.80 -2.79
N ASN A 292 -4.85 13.09 -1.55
CA ASN A 292 -4.56 14.37 -0.88
C ASN A 292 -3.06 14.59 -0.62
N SER A 293 -2.28 13.50 -0.52
CA SER A 293 -0.82 13.60 -0.38
C SER A 293 -0.11 14.07 -1.64
N LEU A 294 -0.78 14.01 -2.80
CA LEU A 294 -0.20 14.37 -4.10
C LEU A 294 -0.54 15.78 -4.55
N ILE A 295 -1.80 16.18 -4.35
CA ILE A 295 -2.29 17.51 -4.74
C ILE A 295 -3.00 18.15 -3.56
N LYS A 296 -2.53 19.33 -3.17
CA LYS A 296 -3.11 20.11 -2.09
C LYS A 296 -3.25 21.57 -2.50
N ARG A 297 -4.45 22.11 -2.35
CA ARG A 297 -4.73 23.52 -2.73
C ARG A 297 -4.25 23.86 -4.15
N ASP A 298 -4.61 23.03 -5.11
CA ASP A 298 -4.27 23.19 -6.54
C ASP A 298 -2.76 23.21 -6.83
N ARG A 299 -1.94 22.57 -6.00
CA ARG A 299 -0.48 22.44 -6.17
C ARG A 299 -0.04 20.99 -5.90
N LEU A 300 0.98 20.55 -6.62
CA LEU A 300 1.64 19.28 -6.30
C LEU A 300 2.28 19.38 -4.91
N ASP A 301 1.80 18.56 -3.96
CA ASP A 301 2.34 18.52 -2.59
C ASP A 301 3.45 17.48 -2.45
N ILE A 302 4.42 17.54 -3.33
CA ILE A 302 5.55 16.61 -3.41
C ILE A 302 6.79 17.29 -2.82
N THR A 303 7.37 16.68 -1.79
CA THR A 303 8.47 17.25 -1.00
C THR A 303 9.64 17.73 -1.86
N VAL A 304 10.06 16.93 -2.86
CA VAL A 304 11.20 17.29 -3.72
C VAL A 304 10.90 18.50 -4.61
N LEU A 305 9.65 18.75 -4.95
CA LEU A 305 9.25 19.94 -5.67
C LEU A 305 9.07 21.14 -4.74
N ASN A 306 8.45 20.93 -3.57
CA ASN A 306 8.12 22.01 -2.62
C ASN A 306 9.33 22.54 -1.87
N LYS A 307 10.29 21.69 -1.58
CA LYS A 307 11.58 22.04 -0.92
C LYS A 307 12.73 21.99 -1.90
N SER A 308 12.51 22.54 -3.10
CA SER A 308 13.49 22.48 -4.20
C SER A 308 14.88 23.03 -3.84
N HIS A 309 14.96 23.98 -2.89
CA HIS A 309 16.23 24.53 -2.40
C HIS A 309 17.12 23.50 -1.65
N LEU A 310 16.60 22.29 -1.35
CA LEU A 310 17.37 21.21 -0.72
C LEU A 310 17.97 20.22 -1.72
N TYR A 311 17.79 20.45 -3.01
CA TYR A 311 18.18 19.53 -4.06
C TYR A 311 18.88 20.24 -5.21
N ASP A 312 19.83 19.55 -5.83
CA ASP A 312 20.37 19.91 -7.14
C ASP A 312 19.56 19.18 -8.21
N TYR A 313 19.28 19.89 -9.30
CA TYR A 313 18.52 19.37 -10.43
C TYR A 313 19.30 19.52 -11.73
N GLU A 314 19.25 18.48 -12.55
CA GLU A 314 19.93 18.43 -13.83
C GLU A 314 19.02 17.81 -14.90
N ILE A 315 18.83 18.48 -16.01
CA ILE A 315 18.20 17.88 -17.20
C ILE A 315 19.23 16.90 -17.78
N ILE A 316 19.00 15.59 -17.57
CA ILE A 316 19.93 14.56 -18.03
C ILE A 316 19.55 14.02 -19.40
N ASN A 317 18.30 14.23 -19.83
CA ASN A 317 17.84 13.71 -21.09
C ASN A 317 16.54 14.38 -21.54
N PHE A 318 16.19 14.08 -22.80
CA PHE A 318 14.95 14.47 -23.44
C PHE A 318 14.41 13.26 -24.23
N THR A 319 13.13 12.97 -24.11
CA THR A 319 12.51 11.82 -24.77
C THR A 319 11.09 12.14 -25.23
N TYR A 320 10.45 11.20 -25.92
CA TYR A 320 9.04 11.29 -26.28
C TYR A 320 8.28 10.15 -25.63
N VAL A 321 7.15 10.45 -25.00
CA VAL A 321 6.22 9.46 -24.44
C VAL A 321 4.88 9.63 -25.17
N ALA A 322 4.42 8.60 -25.84
CA ALA A 322 3.20 8.68 -26.68
C ALA A 322 3.18 9.92 -27.62
N GLY A 323 4.35 10.27 -28.21
CA GLY A 323 4.49 11.43 -29.08
C GLY A 323 4.69 12.78 -28.37
N VAL A 324 4.55 12.83 -27.05
CA VAL A 324 4.72 14.05 -26.24
C VAL A 324 6.19 14.22 -25.82
N PRO A 325 6.81 15.39 -26.04
CA PRO A 325 8.18 15.64 -25.63
C PRO A 325 8.31 15.80 -24.10
N VAL A 326 9.31 15.15 -23.50
CA VAL A 326 9.46 15.05 -22.03
C VAL A 326 10.89 15.30 -21.60
N TYR A 327 11.08 16.23 -20.66
CA TYR A 327 12.34 16.40 -19.93
C TYR A 327 12.51 15.28 -18.90
N ILE A 328 13.68 14.67 -18.86
CA ILE A 328 14.10 13.78 -17.77
C ILE A 328 15.06 14.56 -16.87
N ILE A 329 14.61 14.88 -15.66
CA ILE A 329 15.33 15.67 -14.70
C ILE A 329 15.76 14.79 -13.54
N ARG A 330 17.07 14.60 -13.38
CA ARG A 330 17.64 13.95 -12.20
C ARG A 330 17.69 14.96 -11.06
N PHE A 331 17.39 14.51 -9.86
CA PHE A 331 17.60 15.28 -8.64
C PHE A 331 18.32 14.48 -7.57
N GLN A 332 19.09 15.18 -6.74
CA GLN A 332 19.80 14.63 -5.60
C GLN A 332 19.93 15.70 -4.50
N PRO A 333 20.09 15.30 -3.23
CA PRO A 333 20.32 16.26 -2.16
C PRO A 333 21.57 17.12 -2.39
N ASN A 334 21.46 18.43 -2.14
CA ASN A 334 22.61 19.34 -2.12
C ASN A 334 23.23 19.50 -0.72
N GLY A 335 22.74 18.74 0.26
CA GLY A 335 23.21 18.77 1.64
C GLY A 335 22.46 17.75 2.52
N ARG A 336 22.72 17.79 3.82
CA ARG A 336 22.18 16.81 4.79
C ARG A 336 20.65 16.86 4.99
N LYS A 337 19.99 17.96 4.64
CA LYS A 337 18.55 18.15 4.83
C LYS A 337 17.72 17.49 3.73
N GLY A 338 18.24 17.42 2.51
CA GLY A 338 17.61 16.66 1.43
C GLY A 338 17.68 15.17 1.75
N LYS A 339 16.59 14.45 1.48
CA LYS A 339 16.43 13.04 1.89
C LYS A 339 16.32 12.08 0.71
N TYR A 340 16.05 12.57 -0.49
CA TYR A 340 15.69 11.74 -1.64
C TYR A 340 16.57 12.04 -2.85
N LYS A 341 16.80 11.02 -3.68
CA LYS A 341 17.35 11.14 -5.04
C LYS A 341 16.44 10.42 -6.01
N GLY A 342 16.40 10.85 -7.26
CA GLY A 342 15.54 10.22 -8.25
C GLY A 342 15.44 10.99 -9.55
N LYS A 343 14.33 10.76 -10.27
CA LYS A 343 14.04 11.39 -11.55
C LYS A 343 12.63 11.94 -11.59
N LEU A 344 12.47 13.04 -12.29
CA LEU A 344 11.22 13.68 -12.66
C LEU A 344 11.10 13.63 -14.18
N TYR A 345 9.92 13.31 -14.67
CA TYR A 345 9.58 13.29 -16.09
C TYR A 345 8.51 14.34 -16.32
N ILE A 346 8.89 15.44 -16.95
CA ILE A 346 8.05 16.63 -17.11
C ILE A 346 7.85 16.92 -18.60
N GLU A 347 6.59 16.98 -19.02
CA GLU A 347 6.22 17.37 -20.37
C GLU A 347 6.81 18.73 -20.75
N ALA A 348 7.46 18.80 -21.90
CA ALA A 348 8.27 19.97 -22.25
C ALA A 348 7.45 21.20 -22.68
N GLU A 349 6.26 20.99 -23.25
CA GLU A 349 5.40 22.07 -23.74
C GLU A 349 4.46 22.62 -22.66
N GLN A 350 3.86 21.72 -21.90
CA GLN A 350 2.85 22.08 -20.90
C GLN A 350 3.36 22.09 -19.47
N TYR A 351 4.58 21.58 -19.24
CA TYR A 351 5.24 21.48 -17.93
C TYR A 351 4.46 20.62 -16.93
N SER A 352 3.74 19.60 -17.40
CA SER A 352 3.07 18.66 -16.51
C SER A 352 4.05 17.59 -16.03
N LEU A 353 4.07 17.31 -14.72
CA LEU A 353 4.76 16.14 -14.19
C LEU A 353 3.95 14.89 -14.58
N ILE A 354 4.51 14.02 -15.40
CA ILE A 354 3.85 12.81 -15.87
C ILE A 354 4.32 11.55 -15.15
N GLN A 355 5.57 11.55 -14.67
CA GLN A 355 6.10 10.45 -13.87
C GLN A 355 7.16 10.96 -12.90
N MET A 356 7.28 10.28 -11.79
CA MET A 356 8.33 10.50 -10.80
C MET A 356 8.74 9.17 -10.16
N GLU A 357 10.02 9.05 -9.91
CA GLU A 357 10.58 7.97 -9.10
C GLU A 357 11.63 8.51 -8.14
N TYR A 358 11.61 8.05 -6.91
CA TYR A 358 12.67 8.38 -5.97
C TYR A 358 12.90 7.30 -4.91
N GLU A 359 14.10 7.33 -4.33
CA GLU A 359 14.47 6.60 -3.13
C GLU A 359 15.19 7.53 -2.14
N ASN A 360 15.22 7.13 -0.86
CA ASN A 360 15.99 7.89 0.12
C ASN A 360 17.51 7.60 0.03
N VAL A 361 18.32 8.59 0.39
CA VAL A 361 19.80 8.49 0.40
C VAL A 361 20.40 8.19 1.77
N GLY A 362 19.55 8.03 2.79
CA GLY A 362 19.94 7.76 4.17
C GLY A 362 18.71 7.73 5.05
N SER A 363 18.85 7.60 6.34
CA SER A 363 17.70 7.60 7.25
C SER A 363 16.87 8.87 7.10
N ILE A 364 15.58 8.68 6.86
CA ILE A 364 14.61 9.78 6.72
C ILE A 364 14.36 10.41 8.10
N ARG A 365 14.19 9.54 9.09
CA ARG A 365 14.03 9.90 10.50
C ARG A 365 14.75 8.87 11.35
N ASP A 366 15.57 9.35 12.27
CA ASP A 366 16.25 8.53 13.27
C ASP A 366 16.04 9.19 14.65
N PHE A 367 15.54 8.40 15.56
CA PHE A 367 15.23 8.85 16.93
C PHE A 367 15.61 7.76 17.91
N SER A 368 16.35 8.12 18.94
CA SER A 368 16.65 7.25 20.07
C SER A 368 16.66 8.07 21.36
N LEU A 369 15.73 7.77 22.26
CA LEU A 369 15.61 8.47 23.53
C LEU A 369 15.08 7.53 24.61
N LEU A 370 15.78 7.50 25.74
CA LEU A 370 15.36 6.75 26.93
C LEU A 370 15.03 5.26 26.66
N GLY A 371 15.77 4.63 25.72
CA GLY A 371 15.57 3.24 25.35
C GLY A 371 14.41 2.97 24.39
N LEU A 372 13.77 4.01 23.86
CA LEU A 372 12.88 3.92 22.70
C LEU A 372 13.65 4.34 21.46
N SER A 373 13.52 3.58 20.38
CA SER A 373 14.16 3.90 19.12
C SER A 373 13.19 3.74 17.94
N PHE A 374 13.34 4.63 16.97
CA PHE A 374 12.62 4.59 15.71
C PHE A 374 13.56 5.03 14.59
N ASN A 375 13.68 4.23 13.54
CA ASN A 375 14.48 4.56 12.37
C ASN A 375 13.69 4.26 11.09
N ALA A 376 13.29 5.29 10.37
CA ALA A 376 12.76 5.17 9.01
C ALA A 376 13.94 5.22 8.04
N TYR A 377 14.40 4.05 7.58
CA TYR A 377 15.64 3.88 6.84
C TYR A 377 15.44 3.61 5.34
N GLY A 378 14.22 3.31 4.91
CA GLY A 378 13.90 3.07 3.51
C GLY A 378 12.60 3.74 3.09
N ARG A 379 12.60 4.43 1.94
CA ARG A 379 11.41 4.90 1.26
C ARG A 379 11.67 4.95 -0.24
N LYS A 380 10.79 4.30 -0.99
CA LYS A 380 10.73 4.42 -2.45
C LYS A 380 9.36 4.92 -2.85
N LEU A 381 9.31 5.70 -3.90
CA LEU A 381 8.06 6.15 -4.50
C LEU A 381 8.19 6.08 -6.01
N GLN A 382 7.12 5.59 -6.63
CA GLN A 382 6.89 5.63 -8.07
C GLN A 382 5.49 6.17 -8.31
N LEU A 383 5.39 7.14 -9.20
CA LEU A 383 4.16 7.88 -9.46
C LEU A 383 4.03 8.08 -10.96
N LYS A 384 2.84 7.82 -11.51
CA LYS A 384 2.48 8.13 -12.89
C LYS A 384 1.14 8.83 -12.96
N PHE A 385 1.07 9.81 -13.82
CA PHE A 385 -0.16 10.44 -14.27
C PHE A 385 -0.36 10.13 -15.75
N ASP A 386 -1.59 9.93 -16.16
CA ASP A 386 -1.95 9.71 -17.56
C ASP A 386 -3.19 10.51 -17.94
N ARG A 387 -3.42 10.65 -19.25
CA ARG A 387 -4.62 11.26 -19.81
C ARG A 387 -5.55 10.14 -20.22
N PHE A 388 -6.60 9.87 -19.45
CA PHE A 388 -7.57 8.84 -19.81
C PHE A 388 -8.41 9.30 -21.02
N GLN A 389 -9.63 9.73 -20.79
CA GLN A 389 -10.54 10.17 -21.88
C GLN A 389 -10.54 11.69 -22.11
N GLY A 390 -9.52 12.40 -21.65
CA GLY A 390 -9.49 13.87 -21.69
C GLY A 390 -8.11 14.44 -21.98
N GLU A 391 -8.02 15.78 -21.98
CA GLU A 391 -6.75 16.49 -22.19
C GLU A 391 -5.93 16.65 -20.90
N LYS A 392 -6.56 16.45 -19.74
CA LYS A 392 -5.95 16.68 -18.43
C LYS A 392 -5.43 15.38 -17.82
N TYR A 393 -4.32 15.50 -17.10
CA TYR A 393 -3.70 14.39 -16.39
C TYR A 393 -4.48 13.97 -15.15
N GLN A 394 -4.50 12.69 -14.86
CA GLN A 394 -5.04 12.08 -13.66
C GLN A 394 -4.08 11.03 -13.13
N LEU A 395 -4.15 10.73 -11.84
CA LEU A 395 -3.35 9.66 -11.26
C LEU A 395 -3.70 8.32 -11.91
N GLN A 396 -2.69 7.66 -12.46
CA GLN A 396 -2.79 6.32 -13.03
C GLN A 396 -2.17 5.27 -12.11
N PHE A 397 -1.02 5.59 -11.52
CA PHE A 397 -0.26 4.64 -10.72
C PHE A 397 0.49 5.33 -9.58
N LEU A 398 0.46 4.70 -8.43
CA LEU A 398 1.25 5.09 -7.26
C LEU A 398 1.73 3.83 -6.56
N ASN A 399 3.04 3.73 -6.34
CA ASN A 399 3.65 2.73 -5.49
C ASN A 399 4.54 3.41 -4.44
N VAL A 400 4.30 3.10 -3.17
CA VAL A 400 5.06 3.62 -2.03
C VAL A 400 5.53 2.46 -1.19
N GLU A 401 6.84 2.29 -1.05
CA GLU A 401 7.46 1.37 -0.12
C GLU A 401 8.12 2.15 1.02
N THR A 402 7.88 1.75 2.26
CA THR A 402 8.50 2.35 3.44
C THR A 402 9.07 1.27 4.34
N LYS A 403 10.33 1.43 4.78
CA LYS A 403 11.01 0.52 5.72
C LYS A 403 11.37 1.27 6.98
N PHE A 404 11.00 0.70 8.11
CA PHE A 404 11.30 1.29 9.41
C PHE A 404 11.58 0.24 10.46
N ARG A 405 12.33 0.66 11.47
CA ARG A 405 12.69 -0.18 12.61
C ARG A 405 12.27 0.51 13.88
N THR A 406 11.57 -0.21 14.72
CA THR A 406 11.19 0.23 16.07
C THR A 406 11.93 -0.60 17.12
N GLY A 407 12.24 0.00 18.25
CA GLY A 407 12.91 -0.72 19.33
C GLY A 407 12.54 -0.18 20.70
N ILE A 408 12.48 -1.11 21.67
CA ILE A 408 12.29 -0.84 23.09
C ILE A 408 13.40 -1.57 23.85
N ASP A 409 14.29 -0.82 24.51
CA ASP A 409 15.34 -1.32 25.42
C ASP A 409 15.21 -0.62 26.76
N ARG A 410 14.32 -1.14 27.63
CA ARG A 410 13.93 -0.42 28.85
C ARG A 410 13.76 -1.33 30.07
N PRO A 411 14.10 -0.82 31.26
CA PRO A 411 13.66 -1.48 32.48
C PRO A 411 12.13 -1.39 32.59
N ILE A 412 11.51 -2.51 33.00
CA ILE A 412 10.09 -2.56 33.36
C ILE A 412 9.92 -3.01 34.78
N LYS A 413 8.87 -2.51 35.41
CA LYS A 413 8.41 -2.94 36.73
C LYS A 413 6.90 -2.87 36.79
N ILE A 414 6.27 -4.02 36.94
CA ILE A 414 4.82 -4.17 37.09
C ILE A 414 4.56 -4.53 38.55
N ILE A 415 3.70 -3.78 39.21
CA ILE A 415 3.38 -3.99 40.61
C ILE A 415 1.87 -4.11 40.74
N GLU A 416 1.39 -5.27 41.14
CA GLU A 416 0.02 -5.44 41.58
C GLU A 416 -0.21 -4.77 42.92
N LYS A 417 -1.29 -4.02 43.04
CA LYS A 417 -1.76 -3.40 44.28
C LYS A 417 -3.27 -3.61 44.44
N ASN A 418 -3.67 -4.13 45.59
CA ASN A 418 -5.08 -4.32 45.88
C ASN A 418 -5.66 -3.09 46.59
N LYS A 419 -6.88 -2.65 46.22
CA LYS A 419 -7.58 -1.46 46.71
C LYS A 419 -8.03 -1.64 48.15
N PHE A 420 -8.39 -2.86 48.57
CA PHE A 420 -9.10 -3.12 49.85
C PHE A 420 -8.30 -3.90 50.89
N VAL A 421 -7.05 -4.31 50.57
CA VAL A 421 -6.20 -4.98 51.55
C VAL A 421 -5.70 -4.00 52.61
N LYS A 422 -5.94 -4.29 53.91
CA LYS A 422 -5.36 -3.53 55.04
C LYS A 422 -3.84 -3.77 55.07
N GLY A 423 -3.08 -2.70 55.34
CA GLY A 423 -1.62 -2.77 55.43
C GLY A 423 -0.91 -2.62 54.11
N ARG A 424 -0.03 -3.59 53.74
CA ARG A 424 0.78 -3.51 52.55
C ARG A 424 -0.05 -3.82 51.29
N ARG A 425 -0.40 -2.80 50.53
CA ARG A 425 -1.22 -2.93 49.30
C ARG A 425 -0.52 -3.67 48.15
N LYS A 426 0.81 -3.67 48.14
CA LYS A 426 1.59 -4.41 47.16
C LYS A 426 1.44 -5.91 47.39
N GLN A 427 0.95 -6.62 46.37
CA GLN A 427 0.76 -8.06 46.36
C GLN A 427 1.88 -8.72 45.53
N ASN A 428 1.87 -8.54 44.23
CA ASN A 428 2.83 -9.11 43.29
C ASN A 428 3.73 -8.07 42.65
N GLU A 429 4.86 -8.53 42.12
CA GLU A 429 5.84 -7.72 41.38
C GLU A 429 6.52 -8.55 40.31
N LEU A 430 6.53 -8.04 39.07
CA LEU A 430 7.41 -8.45 38.01
C LEU A 430 8.33 -7.27 37.67
N SER A 431 9.65 -7.49 37.65
CA SER A 431 10.58 -6.47 37.16
C SER A 431 11.69 -7.12 36.34
N GLY A 432 12.16 -6.38 35.35
CA GLY A 432 13.15 -6.85 34.40
C GLY A 432 13.58 -5.77 33.42
N LYS A 433 14.13 -6.20 32.32
CA LYS A 433 14.47 -5.35 31.19
C LYS A 433 13.93 -5.97 29.92
N ILE A 434 13.12 -5.19 29.19
CA ILE A 434 12.60 -5.56 27.86
C ILE A 434 13.65 -5.18 26.82
N HIS A 435 13.86 -6.09 25.86
CA HIS A 435 14.64 -5.89 24.64
C HIS A 435 13.81 -6.32 23.45
N PHE A 436 13.08 -5.40 22.85
CA PHE A 436 12.26 -5.65 21.65
C PHE A 436 12.79 -4.81 20.51
N LYS A 437 12.90 -5.43 19.34
CA LYS A 437 13.25 -4.76 18.10
C LYS A 437 12.50 -5.40 16.93
N LEU A 438 11.76 -4.57 16.22
CA LEU A 438 10.97 -4.93 15.06
C LEU A 438 11.52 -4.24 13.83
N ASP A 439 11.67 -4.98 12.76
CA ASP A 439 11.92 -4.49 11.40
C ASP A 439 10.64 -4.63 10.60
N GLN A 440 10.21 -3.56 9.95
CA GLN A 440 8.88 -3.47 9.34
C GLN A 440 9.00 -2.85 7.96
N MET A 441 8.24 -3.41 7.00
CA MET A 441 8.09 -2.87 5.65
C MET A 441 6.60 -2.72 5.34
N SER A 442 6.22 -1.56 4.85
CA SER A 442 4.88 -1.29 4.34
C SER A 442 4.98 -0.92 2.87
N SER A 443 4.16 -1.54 2.03
CA SER A 443 4.04 -1.24 0.61
C SER A 443 2.58 -0.95 0.27
N ILE A 444 2.35 0.11 -0.49
CA ILE A 444 1.03 0.52 -0.96
C ILE A 444 1.10 0.72 -2.46
N THR A 445 0.30 -0.01 -3.21
CA THR A 445 0.18 0.10 -4.66
C THR A 445 -1.24 0.46 -5.03
N LEU A 446 -1.43 1.60 -5.69
CA LEU A 446 -2.70 2.04 -6.26
C LEU A 446 -2.58 2.08 -7.78
N VAL A 447 -3.48 1.40 -8.47
CA VAL A 447 -3.67 1.47 -9.92
C VAL A 447 -5.05 2.04 -10.20
N VAL A 448 -5.13 3.04 -11.06
CA VAL A 448 -6.37 3.53 -11.65
C VAL A 448 -6.41 3.08 -13.10
N PHE A 449 -7.33 2.19 -13.43
CA PHE A 449 -7.45 1.62 -14.78
C PHE A 449 -8.20 2.54 -15.72
N ASP A 450 -9.21 3.22 -15.20
CA ASP A 450 -10.03 4.16 -15.96
C ASP A 450 -10.49 5.32 -15.07
N SER A 451 -10.74 6.47 -15.70
CA SER A 451 -11.26 7.66 -15.04
C SER A 451 -12.14 8.47 -15.99
N GLU A 452 -13.40 8.59 -15.66
CA GLU A 452 -14.40 9.31 -16.45
C GLU A 452 -15.05 10.45 -15.65
N LYS A 453 -15.42 11.53 -16.33
CA LYS A 453 -16.11 12.66 -15.69
C LYS A 453 -17.51 12.31 -15.27
N VAL A 454 -17.89 12.77 -14.10
CA VAL A 454 -19.22 12.54 -13.52
C VAL A 454 -19.92 13.87 -13.27
N SER A 455 -21.20 13.96 -13.64
CA SER A 455 -21.99 15.14 -13.30
C SER A 455 -22.35 15.18 -11.82
N ASN A 456 -22.60 16.38 -11.27
CA ASN A 456 -23.06 16.53 -9.87
C ASN A 456 -24.29 15.68 -9.59
N LYS A 457 -25.25 15.64 -10.52
CA LYS A 457 -26.47 14.83 -10.38
C LYS A 457 -26.15 13.34 -10.28
N ALA A 458 -25.25 12.83 -11.11
CA ALA A 458 -24.83 11.42 -11.08
C ALA A 458 -24.06 11.14 -9.78
N PHE A 459 -23.18 12.02 -9.34
CA PHE A 459 -22.48 11.89 -8.07
C PHE A 459 -23.45 11.86 -6.89
N GLU A 460 -24.40 12.78 -6.82
CA GLU A 460 -25.40 12.82 -5.73
C GLU A 460 -26.26 11.56 -5.69
N SER A 461 -26.68 11.05 -6.86
CA SER A 461 -27.51 9.83 -6.97
C SER A 461 -26.73 8.54 -6.69
N THR A 462 -25.40 8.55 -6.73
CA THR A 462 -24.58 7.39 -6.40
C THR A 462 -24.72 7.04 -4.92
N ARG A 463 -25.14 5.82 -4.64
CA ARG A 463 -25.27 5.31 -3.27
C ARG A 463 -23.99 4.61 -2.86
N GLU A 464 -23.39 5.07 -1.79
CA GLU A 464 -22.26 4.42 -1.16
C GLU A 464 -22.73 3.29 -0.23
N THR A 465 -22.21 2.08 -0.43
CA THR A 465 -22.45 0.97 0.50
C THR A 465 -21.33 1.01 1.56
N LYS A 466 -21.67 1.41 2.78
CA LYS A 466 -20.69 1.62 3.86
C LYS A 466 -20.22 0.32 4.54
N VAL A 467 -20.85 -0.80 4.22
CA VAL A 467 -20.56 -2.12 4.78
C VAL A 467 -19.95 -2.99 3.70
N PHE A 468 -18.81 -3.60 3.98
CA PHE A 468 -18.15 -4.52 3.07
C PHE A 468 -17.27 -5.51 3.84
N THR A 469 -17.52 -6.81 3.66
CA THR A 469 -16.73 -7.89 4.26
C THR A 469 -15.74 -8.43 3.23
N PRO A 470 -14.42 -8.28 3.43
CA PRO A 470 -13.43 -8.89 2.55
C PRO A 470 -13.43 -10.42 2.70
N ALA A 471 -13.04 -11.13 1.65
CA ALA A 471 -12.73 -12.55 1.79
C ALA A 471 -11.42 -12.70 2.58
N LYS A 472 -11.43 -13.54 3.63
CA LYS A 472 -10.21 -13.87 4.39
C LYS A 472 -9.64 -15.18 3.86
N LYS A 473 -8.34 -15.21 3.54
CA LYS A 473 -7.62 -16.37 3.02
C LYS A 473 -6.26 -16.49 3.70
N ASP A 474 -5.84 -17.72 3.94
CA ASP A 474 -4.55 -18.10 4.52
C ASP A 474 -3.47 -18.39 3.45
N SER A 475 -3.84 -18.34 2.18
CA SER A 475 -2.94 -18.51 1.05
C SER A 475 -3.41 -17.72 -0.16
N TYR A 476 -2.47 -17.39 -1.05
CA TYR A 476 -2.82 -16.77 -2.33
C TYR A 476 -3.66 -17.73 -3.18
N ASP A 477 -4.76 -17.23 -3.71
CA ASP A 477 -5.69 -17.95 -4.60
C ASP A 477 -5.74 -17.21 -5.94
N PRO A 478 -5.17 -17.78 -7.02
CA PRO A 478 -5.14 -17.16 -8.34
C PRO A 478 -6.54 -16.95 -8.95
N ASP A 479 -7.50 -17.81 -8.58
CA ASP A 479 -8.85 -17.76 -9.14
C ASP A 479 -9.74 -16.71 -8.45
N PHE A 480 -9.30 -16.19 -7.29
CA PHE A 480 -10.05 -15.15 -6.58
C PHE A 480 -10.34 -13.94 -7.44
N TRP A 481 -9.45 -13.56 -8.33
CA TRP A 481 -9.57 -12.39 -9.20
C TRP A 481 -10.04 -12.72 -10.61
N GLU A 482 -10.63 -13.91 -10.83
CA GLU A 482 -11.23 -14.25 -12.12
C GLU A 482 -12.30 -13.23 -12.50
N GLY A 483 -12.27 -12.75 -13.75
CA GLY A 483 -13.16 -11.72 -14.28
C GLY A 483 -12.78 -10.26 -13.90
N TYR A 484 -11.67 -10.03 -13.19
CA TYR A 484 -11.21 -8.70 -12.83
C TYR A 484 -9.79 -8.44 -13.32
N THR A 485 -9.59 -7.35 -14.07
CA THR A 485 -8.25 -6.85 -14.38
C THR A 485 -7.64 -6.22 -13.14
N ILE A 486 -6.57 -6.80 -12.64
CA ILE A 486 -5.82 -6.32 -11.47
C ILE A 486 -4.35 -6.14 -11.85
N MET A 487 -3.59 -5.47 -11.00
CA MET A 487 -2.14 -5.57 -11.09
C MET A 487 -1.72 -6.95 -10.56
N GLU A 488 -1.04 -7.75 -11.41
CA GLU A 488 -0.61 -9.09 -11.03
C GLU A 488 0.20 -9.08 -9.72
N PRO A 489 -0.03 -10.01 -8.80
CA PRO A 489 0.77 -10.14 -7.59
C PRO A 489 2.21 -10.54 -7.94
N ASN A 490 3.15 -10.04 -7.17
CA ASN A 490 4.54 -10.41 -7.28
C ASN A 490 4.79 -11.82 -6.69
N LYS A 491 6.03 -12.33 -6.85
CA LYS A 491 6.40 -13.67 -6.35
C LYS A 491 6.19 -13.84 -4.85
N ALA A 492 6.37 -12.78 -4.05
CA ALA A 492 6.21 -12.86 -2.59
C ALA A 492 4.76 -13.11 -2.22
N ILE A 493 3.82 -12.40 -2.84
CA ILE A 493 2.38 -12.58 -2.62
C ILE A 493 1.91 -13.94 -3.15
N LYS A 494 2.38 -14.35 -4.36
CA LYS A 494 2.06 -15.68 -4.91
C LYS A 494 2.55 -16.84 -4.04
N ALA A 495 3.64 -16.63 -3.32
CA ALA A 495 4.21 -17.61 -2.39
C ALA A 495 3.64 -17.50 -0.97
N PHE A 496 2.72 -16.56 -0.73
CA PHE A 496 2.09 -16.41 0.58
C PHE A 496 1.25 -17.65 0.91
N SER A 497 1.57 -18.26 2.01
CA SER A 497 0.75 -19.29 2.65
C SER A 497 0.98 -19.23 4.15
N ALA A 498 -0.07 -19.36 4.96
CA ALA A 498 0.04 -19.55 6.39
C ALA A 498 0.88 -20.83 6.64
N ASN A 499 1.94 -20.71 7.43
CA ASN A 499 2.85 -21.81 7.75
C ASN A 499 2.33 -22.69 8.88
#